data_57106c04ff171a265bf8bde4d7edebee
#
_entry.id   57106c04ff171a265bf8bde4d7edebee
#
_cell.length_a   1.000
_cell.length_b   1.000
_cell.length_c   1.000
_cell.angle_alpha   90.00
_cell.angle_beta   90.00
_cell.angle_gamma   90.00
#
_symmetry.space_group_name_H-M   'P 1'
#
loop_
_entity.id
_entity.type
_entity.pdbx_description
1 polymer ?
#
loop_
_entity_poly.entity_id
_entity_poly.type
_entity_poly.pdbx_seq_one_letter_code
_entity_poly.pdbx_strand_id
1 'polypeptide(L)'
;MEKLRIVGGNKLSGTISCSGAKNAALPMLAATILTDEQITFKNLPYLQDITTMFEILGSMGAEITLNECMDFIISTSKIHDFEARYELVKTMRASILVLGSLVARHGFAKIALPGGCAIGTRPVDFHLDALTKLGAKIELKNGYIEATAKKLIGCDINFPGVSVTGTENIMMAAVLAKGQTILRNVAKEPEVEDLANFLNSMGAKINGAGSDEIIIDGVNNLNGTKFSIPADRIEAGTYLVAAAITGGNVTLSNVQAPRMNNILDKLKLSGASINIGKDNIQLSMNKGSILPVDISTAPFPGFPTDMQAQFTVLNALSKGSSVVTENVFENRFMHVQELNRMGCDITVKGSNAFVKGVGSLNGAPVMATDLRASASLILAGLCANGETIVDRIYHIDRGYERIEEKLSYLGADITRLPN
;
A
#
# COMPACT_ATOMS: atom_id res chain seq x y z
N MET A 1 21.68 4.71 11.84
CA MET A 1 20.29 4.59 11.31
C MET A 1 19.34 5.14 12.35
N GLU A 2 18.39 5.96 11.92
CA GLU A 2 17.34 6.47 12.81
C GLU A 2 16.54 5.35 13.46
N LYS A 3 16.01 5.62 14.65
CA LYS A 3 15.22 4.70 15.47
C LYS A 3 13.98 5.40 15.99
N LEU A 4 12.95 4.65 16.38
CA LEU A 4 11.85 5.18 17.16
C LEU A 4 11.96 4.70 18.61
N ARG A 5 11.87 5.64 19.55
CA ARG A 5 11.72 5.41 20.98
C ARG A 5 10.26 5.58 21.35
N ILE A 6 9.71 4.60 22.04
CA ILE A 6 8.30 4.59 22.45
C ILE A 6 8.23 4.23 23.93
N VAL A 7 7.53 5.05 24.72
CA VAL A 7 7.17 4.72 26.09
C VAL A 7 5.68 4.44 26.13
N GLY A 8 5.33 3.19 26.40
CA GLY A 8 3.96 2.73 26.34
C GLY A 8 3.12 3.14 27.56
N GLY A 9 1.81 2.85 27.46
CA GLY A 9 0.84 3.06 28.56
C GLY A 9 -0.08 4.25 28.41
N ASN A 10 0.20 5.18 27.50
CA ASN A 10 -0.65 6.34 27.24
C ASN A 10 -1.91 5.93 26.45
N LYS A 11 -3.05 6.51 26.86
CA LYS A 11 -4.30 6.39 26.14
C LYS A 11 -4.33 7.39 24.97
N LEU A 12 -4.56 6.91 23.75
CA LEU A 12 -4.65 7.79 22.60
C LEU A 12 -6.02 8.48 22.53
N SER A 13 -6.02 9.79 22.26
CA SER A 13 -7.25 10.56 22.09
C SER A 13 -7.01 11.77 21.17
N GLY A 14 -8.03 12.16 20.42
CA GLY A 14 -7.96 13.32 19.53
C GLY A 14 -8.41 13.02 18.10
N THR A 15 -8.10 13.93 17.20
CA THR A 15 -8.49 13.84 15.78
C THR A 15 -7.25 14.03 14.91
N ILE A 16 -7.02 13.11 13.97
CA ILE A 16 -5.98 13.22 12.94
C ILE A 16 -6.57 13.02 11.55
N SER A 17 -5.91 13.57 10.54
CA SER A 17 -6.24 13.35 9.13
C SER A 17 -5.41 12.20 8.54
N CYS A 18 -6.05 11.32 7.77
CA CYS A 18 -5.36 10.28 7.03
C CYS A 18 -4.68 10.88 5.78
N SER A 19 -3.46 10.43 5.53
CA SER A 19 -2.70 10.79 4.32
C SER A 19 -3.24 10.07 3.09
N GLY A 20 -2.81 10.52 1.91
CA GLY A 20 -3.12 9.85 0.66
C GLY A 20 -2.57 8.41 0.60
N ALA A 21 -3.31 7.54 -0.07
CA ALA A 21 -2.95 6.13 -0.21
C ALA A 21 -1.71 5.94 -1.09
N LYS A 22 -0.65 5.39 -0.51
CA LYS A 22 0.56 5.03 -1.26
C LYS A 22 0.26 4.12 -2.44
N ASN A 23 -0.55 3.09 -2.20
CA ASN A 23 -0.84 2.06 -3.20
C ASN A 23 -1.74 2.58 -4.35
N ALA A 24 -2.47 3.69 -4.15
CA ALA A 24 -3.15 4.41 -5.22
C ALA A 24 -2.21 5.40 -5.92
N ALA A 25 -1.35 6.08 -5.16
CA ALA A 25 -0.46 7.11 -5.69
C ALA A 25 0.59 6.54 -6.67
N LEU A 26 1.22 5.41 -6.35
CA LEU A 26 2.29 4.84 -7.16
C LEU A 26 1.87 4.47 -8.60
N PRO A 27 0.73 3.76 -8.84
CA PRO A 27 0.27 3.52 -10.20
C PRO A 27 -0.17 4.81 -10.91
N MET A 28 -0.77 5.79 -10.21
CA MET A 28 -1.14 7.07 -10.80
C MET A 28 0.09 7.89 -11.22
N LEU A 29 1.18 7.84 -10.44
CA LEU A 29 2.45 8.46 -10.82
C LEU A 29 3.05 7.78 -12.08
N ALA A 30 3.03 6.45 -12.16
CA ALA A 30 3.45 5.72 -13.36
C ALA A 30 2.56 6.04 -14.58
N ALA A 31 1.26 6.29 -14.36
CA ALA A 31 0.31 6.65 -15.41
C ALA A 31 0.52 8.07 -15.95
N THR A 32 1.25 8.96 -15.24
CA THR A 32 1.61 10.29 -15.80
C THR A 32 2.38 10.20 -17.11
N ILE A 33 3.13 9.10 -17.31
CA ILE A 33 3.86 8.83 -18.55
C ILE A 33 2.92 8.79 -19.78
N LEU A 34 1.63 8.52 -19.61
CA LEU A 34 0.69 8.31 -20.72
C LEU A 34 0.24 9.58 -21.44
N THR A 35 0.62 10.78 -20.97
CA THR A 35 0.25 12.06 -21.58
C THR A 35 1.42 13.02 -21.67
N ASP A 36 1.40 14.00 -22.59
CA ASP A 36 2.32 15.13 -22.65
C ASP A 36 1.89 16.31 -21.79
N GLU A 37 0.62 16.30 -21.35
CA GLU A 37 0.05 17.38 -20.59
C GLU A 37 0.38 17.27 -19.10
N GLN A 38 0.30 18.39 -18.40
CA GLN A 38 0.58 18.45 -16.97
C GLN A 38 -0.51 17.79 -16.14
N ILE A 39 -0.10 17.05 -15.13
CA ILE A 39 -0.96 16.44 -14.13
C ILE A 39 -0.69 17.07 -12.77
N THR A 40 -1.75 17.43 -12.06
CA THR A 40 -1.66 17.98 -10.70
C THR A 40 -2.25 17.00 -9.70
N PHE A 41 -1.45 16.55 -8.72
CA PHE A 41 -1.90 15.70 -7.63
C PHE A 41 -2.06 16.51 -6.34
N LYS A 42 -3.24 16.35 -5.71
CA LYS A 42 -3.52 16.75 -4.33
C LYS A 42 -3.41 15.57 -3.40
N ASN A 43 -3.15 15.84 -2.12
CA ASN A 43 -3.07 14.81 -1.09
C ASN A 43 -2.09 13.67 -1.41
N LEU A 44 -1.02 13.95 -2.15
CA LEU A 44 0.03 12.97 -2.41
C LEU A 44 0.89 12.83 -1.14
N PRO A 45 1.05 11.61 -0.58
CA PRO A 45 1.75 11.45 0.69
C PRO A 45 3.26 11.61 0.56
N TYR A 46 3.90 12.17 1.58
CA TYR A 46 5.37 12.30 1.66
C TYR A 46 5.99 11.00 2.19
N LEU A 47 6.27 10.07 1.28
CA LEU A 47 6.79 8.74 1.59
C LEU A 47 8.04 8.42 0.78
N GLN A 48 8.91 7.57 1.32
CA GLN A 48 10.13 7.14 0.62
C GLN A 48 9.81 6.46 -0.73
N ASP A 49 8.76 5.64 -0.82
CA ASP A 49 8.36 4.99 -2.07
C ASP A 49 7.90 6.03 -3.12
N ILE A 50 7.25 7.12 -2.71
CA ILE A 50 6.85 8.23 -3.61
C ILE A 50 8.10 8.97 -4.11
N THR A 51 9.06 9.27 -3.23
CA THR A 51 10.35 9.87 -3.61
C THR A 51 11.09 8.99 -4.61
N THR A 52 11.15 7.67 -4.39
CA THR A 52 11.77 6.73 -5.33
C THR A 52 11.07 6.74 -6.70
N MET A 53 9.73 6.83 -6.74
CA MET A 53 9.01 6.95 -8.02
C MET A 53 9.32 8.28 -8.71
N PHE A 54 9.44 9.37 -7.96
CA PHE A 54 9.89 10.65 -8.51
C PHE A 54 11.30 10.59 -9.09
N GLU A 55 12.23 9.90 -8.41
CA GLU A 55 13.59 9.68 -8.92
C GLU A 55 13.59 8.86 -10.22
N ILE A 56 12.74 7.84 -10.33
CA ILE A 56 12.56 7.05 -11.55
C ILE A 56 12.04 7.94 -12.68
N LEU A 57 10.94 8.66 -12.46
CA LEU A 57 10.35 9.55 -13.47
C LEU A 57 11.30 10.68 -13.85
N GLY A 58 11.96 11.30 -12.88
CA GLY A 58 12.95 12.35 -13.09
C GLY A 58 14.17 11.86 -13.90
N SER A 59 14.66 10.64 -13.62
CA SER A 59 15.76 10.04 -14.41
C SER A 59 15.37 9.79 -15.88
N MET A 60 14.08 9.63 -16.14
CA MET A 60 13.53 9.50 -17.50
C MET A 60 13.34 10.86 -18.20
N GLY A 61 13.40 11.98 -17.48
CA GLY A 61 13.22 13.33 -18.00
C GLY A 61 11.89 14.01 -17.61
N ALA A 62 11.15 13.44 -16.66
CA ALA A 62 9.96 14.11 -16.12
C ALA A 62 10.34 15.33 -15.26
N GLU A 63 9.56 16.39 -15.38
CA GLU A 63 9.65 17.57 -14.52
C GLU A 63 8.62 17.47 -13.40
N ILE A 64 9.07 17.59 -12.14
CA ILE A 64 8.23 17.47 -10.95
C ILE A 64 8.41 18.74 -10.13
N THR A 65 7.33 19.44 -9.87
CA THR A 65 7.34 20.69 -9.10
C THR A 65 6.25 20.69 -8.03
N LEU A 66 6.45 21.47 -6.99
CA LEU A 66 5.47 21.69 -5.92
C LEU A 66 4.95 23.12 -6.03
N ASN A 67 3.62 23.30 -6.02
CA ASN A 67 3.02 24.64 -6.04
C ASN A 67 2.84 25.20 -4.62
N GLU A 68 2.37 26.44 -4.52
CA GLU A 68 2.13 27.14 -3.25
C GLU A 68 1.06 26.45 -2.38
N CYS A 69 0.17 25.66 -2.98
CA CYS A 69 -0.86 24.88 -2.27
C CYS A 69 -0.36 23.50 -1.84
N MET A 70 0.93 23.20 -1.97
CA MET A 70 1.54 21.90 -1.71
C MET A 70 1.00 20.78 -2.62
N ASP A 71 0.48 21.11 -3.81
CA ASP A 71 0.11 20.15 -4.82
C ASP A 71 1.31 19.83 -5.72
N PHE A 72 1.53 18.57 -6.05
CA PHE A 72 2.57 18.15 -6.98
C PHE A 72 2.11 18.28 -8.43
N ILE A 73 2.90 18.96 -9.24
CA ILE A 73 2.69 19.13 -10.68
C ILE A 73 3.74 18.31 -11.41
N ILE A 74 3.30 17.39 -12.27
CA ILE A 74 4.16 16.47 -13.02
C ILE A 74 3.95 16.68 -14.51
N SER A 75 5.05 16.87 -15.24
CA SER A 75 5.08 16.92 -16.70
C SER A 75 6.02 15.86 -17.24
N THR A 76 5.52 15.04 -18.15
CA THR A 76 6.29 13.98 -18.80
C THR A 76 6.52 14.26 -20.30
N SER A 77 6.31 15.51 -20.72
CA SER A 77 6.50 15.96 -22.12
C SER A 77 7.93 15.84 -22.62
N LYS A 78 8.91 15.83 -21.72
CA LYS A 78 10.35 15.76 -22.03
C LYS A 78 10.99 14.42 -21.72
N ILE A 79 10.21 13.35 -21.53
CA ILE A 79 10.75 12.02 -21.33
C ILE A 79 11.56 11.60 -22.56
N HIS A 80 12.81 11.19 -22.33
CA HIS A 80 13.78 10.81 -23.36
C HIS A 80 14.58 9.55 -23.01
N ASP A 81 14.53 9.08 -21.75
CA ASP A 81 15.07 7.80 -21.29
C ASP A 81 13.91 6.89 -20.89
N PHE A 82 13.97 5.63 -21.31
CA PHE A 82 12.91 4.63 -21.07
C PHE A 82 13.43 3.48 -20.21
N GLU A 83 14.51 3.73 -19.44
CA GLU A 83 15.13 2.75 -18.57
C GLU A 83 14.83 3.05 -17.08
N ALA A 84 14.26 2.06 -16.37
CA ALA A 84 14.26 2.06 -14.90
C ALA A 84 15.42 1.22 -14.38
N ARG A 85 16.43 1.91 -13.84
CA ARG A 85 17.71 1.32 -13.45
C ARG A 85 17.63 0.48 -12.20
N TYR A 86 18.46 -0.55 -12.11
CA TYR A 86 18.51 -1.50 -11.00
C TYR A 86 18.60 -0.81 -9.62
N GLU A 87 19.44 0.24 -9.49
CA GLU A 87 19.65 0.92 -8.20
C GLU A 87 18.36 1.49 -7.59
N LEU A 88 17.42 1.94 -8.40
CA LEU A 88 16.11 2.44 -7.96
C LEU A 88 15.09 1.30 -7.83
N VAL A 89 15.05 0.39 -8.81
CA VAL A 89 14.07 -0.72 -8.85
C VAL A 89 14.26 -1.70 -7.69
N LYS A 90 15.51 -1.97 -7.26
CA LYS A 90 15.81 -2.88 -6.13
C LYS A 90 15.19 -2.45 -4.82
N THR A 91 14.93 -1.16 -4.64
CA THR A 91 14.37 -0.57 -3.40
C THR A 91 12.84 -0.60 -3.37
N MET A 92 12.20 -0.60 -4.54
CA MET A 92 10.74 -0.48 -4.67
C MET A 92 10.20 -1.34 -5.81
N ARG A 93 9.49 -2.43 -5.48
CA ARG A 93 8.89 -3.33 -6.51
C ARG A 93 7.88 -2.65 -7.42
N ALA A 94 7.16 -1.64 -6.91
CA ALA A 94 6.17 -0.88 -7.70
C ALA A 94 6.78 -0.17 -8.92
N SER A 95 8.12 -0.09 -9.01
CA SER A 95 8.84 0.39 -10.19
C SER A 95 8.46 -0.33 -11.49
N ILE A 96 7.96 -1.59 -11.40
CA ILE A 96 7.46 -2.35 -12.55
C ILE A 96 6.25 -1.67 -13.23
N LEU A 97 5.52 -0.79 -12.51
CA LEU A 97 4.32 -0.13 -13.02
C LEU A 97 4.61 0.82 -14.19
N VAL A 98 5.83 1.34 -14.31
CA VAL A 98 6.18 2.20 -15.47
C VAL A 98 6.28 1.41 -16.78
N LEU A 99 6.38 0.06 -16.72
CA LEU A 99 6.53 -0.81 -17.88
C LEU A 99 5.38 -0.65 -18.88
N GLY A 100 4.13 -0.79 -18.42
CA GLY A 100 2.95 -0.69 -19.27
C GLY A 100 2.77 0.69 -19.88
N SER A 101 2.97 1.74 -19.09
CA SER A 101 2.87 3.13 -19.55
C SER A 101 3.93 3.47 -20.62
N LEU A 102 5.19 3.08 -20.39
CA LEU A 102 6.28 3.33 -21.36
C LEU A 102 6.03 2.60 -22.69
N VAL A 103 5.68 1.31 -22.65
CA VAL A 103 5.43 0.53 -23.86
C VAL A 103 4.22 1.08 -24.62
N ALA A 104 3.15 1.47 -23.90
CA ALA A 104 1.93 1.97 -24.52
C ALA A 104 2.16 3.29 -25.27
N ARG A 105 2.92 4.22 -24.68
CA ARG A 105 3.14 5.55 -25.24
C ARG A 105 4.36 5.61 -26.16
N HIS A 106 5.48 5.04 -25.73
CA HIS A 106 6.77 5.20 -26.43
C HIS A 106 7.18 3.96 -27.24
N GLY A 107 6.45 2.84 -27.10
CA GLY A 107 6.74 1.61 -27.82
C GLY A 107 7.97 0.85 -27.32
N PHE A 108 8.62 1.33 -26.28
CA PHE A 108 9.81 0.73 -25.69
C PHE A 108 9.87 0.96 -24.17
N ALA A 109 10.34 -0.04 -23.44
CA ALA A 109 10.70 0.07 -22.03
C ALA A 109 11.82 -0.91 -21.68
N LYS A 110 12.74 -0.48 -20.80
CA LYS A 110 13.80 -1.31 -20.22
C LYS A 110 13.77 -1.17 -18.70
N ILE A 111 13.33 -2.22 -18.03
CA ILE A 111 13.11 -2.17 -16.57
C ILE A 111 13.95 -3.26 -15.92
N ALA A 112 14.76 -2.90 -14.91
CA ALA A 112 15.47 -3.90 -14.12
C ALA A 112 14.46 -4.85 -13.45
N LEU A 113 14.78 -6.15 -13.43
CA LEU A 113 13.97 -7.12 -12.70
C LEU A 113 13.93 -6.72 -11.21
N PRO A 114 12.74 -6.54 -10.63
CA PRO A 114 12.65 -6.21 -9.22
C PRO A 114 13.23 -7.36 -8.40
N GLY A 115 14.06 -7.03 -7.41
CA GLY A 115 14.65 -8.01 -6.49
C GLY A 115 13.57 -8.79 -5.72
N GLY A 116 13.98 -9.88 -5.07
CA GLY A 116 13.11 -10.67 -4.20
C GLY A 116 12.46 -9.82 -3.10
N CYS A 117 11.27 -10.19 -2.69
CA CYS A 117 10.57 -9.55 -1.58
C CYS A 117 10.70 -10.44 -0.32
N ALA A 118 11.01 -9.84 0.84
CA ALA A 118 11.15 -10.57 2.09
C ALA A 118 9.86 -11.33 2.48
N ILE A 119 8.69 -10.82 2.10
CA ILE A 119 7.39 -11.39 2.47
C ILE A 119 6.87 -12.48 1.53
N GLY A 120 7.53 -12.76 0.38
CA GLY A 120 7.13 -13.84 -0.52
C GLY A 120 7.43 -13.58 -1.99
N THR A 121 7.18 -14.61 -2.81
CA THR A 121 7.31 -14.55 -4.26
C THR A 121 6.23 -13.65 -4.85
N ARG A 122 6.61 -12.77 -5.75
CA ARG A 122 5.70 -11.92 -6.52
C ARG A 122 6.15 -11.96 -7.98
N PRO A 123 5.78 -12.99 -8.73
CA PRO A 123 6.21 -13.14 -10.11
C PRO A 123 5.73 -11.95 -10.94
N VAL A 124 6.61 -11.48 -11.83
CA VAL A 124 6.25 -10.45 -12.82
C VAL A 124 5.64 -11.05 -14.08
N ASP A 125 5.55 -12.39 -14.13
CA ASP A 125 5.10 -13.14 -15.30
C ASP A 125 3.72 -12.71 -15.78
N PHE A 126 2.78 -12.42 -14.86
CA PHE A 126 1.44 -11.93 -15.21
C PHE A 126 1.48 -10.62 -16.00
N HIS A 127 2.44 -9.73 -15.68
CA HIS A 127 2.64 -8.49 -16.43
C HIS A 127 3.17 -8.78 -17.82
N LEU A 128 4.18 -9.66 -17.94
CA LEU A 128 4.85 -9.97 -19.18
C LEU A 128 3.96 -10.73 -20.16
N ASP A 129 3.24 -11.74 -19.65
CA ASP A 129 2.29 -12.53 -20.44
C ASP A 129 1.17 -11.66 -21.00
N ALA A 130 0.60 -10.79 -20.17
CA ALA A 130 -0.48 -9.90 -20.58
C ALA A 130 0.00 -8.85 -21.60
N LEU A 131 1.19 -8.26 -21.43
CA LEU A 131 1.79 -7.35 -22.43
C LEU A 131 2.10 -8.08 -23.76
N THR A 132 2.53 -9.34 -23.68
CA THR A 132 2.76 -10.16 -24.88
C THR A 132 1.45 -10.41 -25.64
N LYS A 133 0.33 -10.68 -24.93
CA LYS A 133 -0.98 -10.80 -25.54
C LYS A 133 -1.46 -9.49 -26.21
N LEU A 134 -1.11 -8.33 -25.64
CA LEU A 134 -1.34 -7.03 -26.28
C LEU A 134 -0.43 -6.76 -27.48
N GLY A 135 0.53 -7.66 -27.79
CA GLY A 135 1.40 -7.58 -28.96
C GLY A 135 2.80 -6.99 -28.67
N ALA A 136 3.19 -6.87 -27.41
CA ALA A 136 4.56 -6.50 -27.08
C ALA A 136 5.52 -7.70 -27.24
N LYS A 137 6.71 -7.45 -27.78
CA LYS A 137 7.82 -8.42 -27.72
C LYS A 137 8.59 -8.20 -26.44
N ILE A 138 8.72 -9.24 -25.63
CA ILE A 138 9.41 -9.22 -24.34
C ILE A 138 10.71 -10.03 -24.45
N GLU A 139 11.80 -9.46 -23.97
CA GLU A 139 13.09 -10.13 -23.85
C GLU A 139 13.67 -9.90 -22.45
N LEU A 140 14.23 -10.97 -21.87
CA LEU A 140 14.94 -10.89 -20.59
C LEU A 140 16.44 -10.91 -20.87
N LYS A 141 17.12 -9.79 -20.62
CA LYS A 141 18.56 -9.62 -20.90
C LYS A 141 19.26 -8.97 -19.72
N ASN A 142 20.35 -9.59 -19.26
CA ASN A 142 21.24 -9.02 -18.24
C ASN A 142 20.52 -8.53 -16.98
N GLY A 143 19.45 -9.22 -16.56
CA GLY A 143 18.65 -8.83 -15.40
C GLY A 143 17.63 -7.71 -15.67
N TYR A 144 17.38 -7.40 -16.94
CA TYR A 144 16.36 -6.42 -17.37
C TYR A 144 15.25 -7.08 -18.18
N ILE A 145 14.07 -6.52 -18.07
CA ILE A 145 12.92 -6.74 -18.96
C ILE A 145 13.04 -5.67 -20.06
N GLU A 146 13.24 -6.08 -21.31
CA GLU A 146 13.13 -5.21 -22.48
C GLU A 146 11.81 -5.52 -23.18
N ALA A 147 10.94 -4.52 -23.29
CA ALA A 147 9.64 -4.64 -23.93
C ALA A 147 9.55 -3.69 -25.12
N THR A 148 9.13 -4.19 -26.27
CA THR A 148 8.98 -3.41 -27.51
C THR A 148 7.64 -3.66 -28.16
N ALA A 149 6.98 -2.61 -28.66
CA ALA A 149 5.76 -2.71 -29.45
C ALA A 149 5.67 -1.54 -30.42
N LYS A 150 5.30 -1.80 -31.69
CA LYS A 150 4.95 -0.70 -32.61
C LYS A 150 3.64 -0.02 -32.19
N LYS A 151 2.67 -0.80 -31.78
CA LYS A 151 1.38 -0.41 -31.25
C LYS A 151 0.78 -1.59 -30.51
N LEU A 152 0.29 -1.37 -29.31
CA LEU A 152 -0.48 -2.38 -28.59
C LEU A 152 -1.86 -2.55 -29.20
N ILE A 153 -2.38 -3.78 -29.18
CA ILE A 153 -3.67 -4.15 -29.75
C ILE A 153 -4.52 -4.76 -28.65
N GLY A 154 -5.73 -4.25 -28.45
CA GLY A 154 -6.66 -4.73 -27.46
C GLY A 154 -7.08 -6.18 -27.73
N CYS A 155 -7.24 -6.95 -26.64
CA CYS A 155 -7.63 -8.36 -26.70
C CYS A 155 -8.28 -8.78 -25.38
N ASP A 156 -8.81 -10.02 -25.31
CA ASP A 156 -9.31 -10.63 -24.08
C ASP A 156 -8.15 -11.25 -23.28
N ILE A 157 -7.96 -10.82 -22.04
CA ILE A 157 -6.89 -11.27 -21.15
C ILE A 157 -7.49 -11.80 -19.85
N ASN A 158 -7.37 -13.12 -19.64
CA ASN A 158 -7.70 -13.74 -18.38
C ASN A 158 -6.43 -13.95 -17.56
N PHE A 159 -6.34 -13.32 -16.37
CA PHE A 159 -5.23 -13.52 -15.46
C PHE A 159 -5.32 -14.90 -14.80
N PRO A 160 -4.18 -15.62 -14.68
CA PRO A 160 -4.16 -16.95 -14.03
C PRO A 160 -4.36 -16.87 -12.51
N GLY A 161 -4.20 -15.68 -11.93
CA GLY A 161 -4.42 -15.36 -10.53
C GLY A 161 -4.59 -13.87 -10.32
N VAL A 162 -5.18 -13.48 -9.20
CA VAL A 162 -5.40 -12.06 -8.87
C VAL A 162 -4.07 -11.36 -8.58
N SER A 163 -3.80 -10.28 -9.29
CA SER A 163 -2.61 -9.44 -9.11
C SER A 163 -2.99 -7.96 -9.20
N VAL A 164 -2.81 -7.23 -8.11
CA VAL A 164 -3.09 -5.77 -8.06
C VAL A 164 -2.22 -5.04 -9.07
N THR A 165 -0.90 -5.12 -8.93
CA THR A 165 0.04 -4.42 -9.83
C THR A 165 -0.02 -4.94 -11.27
N GLY A 166 -0.37 -6.23 -11.48
CA GLY A 166 -0.62 -6.78 -12.81
C GLY A 166 -1.83 -6.12 -13.46
N THR A 167 -2.95 -6.04 -12.74
CA THR A 167 -4.17 -5.36 -13.23
C THR A 167 -3.89 -3.90 -13.55
N GLU A 168 -3.24 -3.16 -12.64
CA GLU A 168 -2.90 -1.74 -12.82
C GLU A 168 -1.99 -1.50 -14.02
N ASN A 169 -0.94 -2.29 -14.17
CA ASN A 169 0.04 -2.14 -15.24
C ASN A 169 -0.60 -2.41 -16.61
N ILE A 170 -1.42 -3.46 -16.73
CA ILE A 170 -2.08 -3.79 -17.99
C ILE A 170 -3.23 -2.82 -18.29
N MET A 171 -3.92 -2.30 -17.27
CA MET A 171 -4.90 -1.22 -17.45
C MET A 171 -4.22 0.01 -18.09
N MET A 172 -3.06 0.45 -17.56
CA MET A 172 -2.29 1.56 -18.11
C MET A 172 -1.82 1.28 -19.55
N ALA A 173 -1.41 0.04 -19.85
CA ALA A 173 -1.01 -0.33 -21.19
C ALA A 173 -2.19 -0.32 -22.18
N ALA A 174 -3.36 -0.76 -21.75
CA ALA A 174 -4.53 -0.95 -22.58
C ALA A 174 -5.23 0.37 -22.99
N VAL A 175 -5.13 1.43 -22.18
CA VAL A 175 -5.81 2.71 -22.47
C VAL A 175 -5.36 3.36 -23.78
N LEU A 176 -4.13 3.10 -24.24
CA LEU A 176 -3.62 3.57 -25.53
C LEU A 176 -3.55 2.45 -26.59
N ALA A 177 -4.01 1.22 -26.31
CA ALA A 177 -4.03 0.13 -27.27
C ALA A 177 -5.08 0.36 -28.36
N LYS A 178 -4.88 -0.20 -29.56
CA LYS A 178 -5.87 -0.12 -30.63
C LYS A 178 -7.00 -1.12 -30.37
N GLY A 179 -8.24 -0.64 -30.31
CA GLY A 179 -9.43 -1.47 -30.10
C GLY A 179 -9.78 -1.64 -28.62
N GLN A 180 -10.55 -2.66 -28.31
CA GLN A 180 -11.03 -2.94 -26.95
C GLN A 180 -10.17 -4.01 -26.27
N THR A 181 -9.89 -3.82 -24.99
CA THR A 181 -9.26 -4.82 -24.11
C THR A 181 -10.26 -5.23 -23.03
N ILE A 182 -10.37 -6.53 -22.78
CA ILE A 182 -11.16 -7.08 -21.69
C ILE A 182 -10.20 -7.79 -20.73
N LEU A 183 -10.17 -7.35 -19.48
CA LEU A 183 -9.36 -7.97 -18.42
C LEU A 183 -10.28 -8.76 -17.51
N ARG A 184 -10.00 -10.06 -17.32
CA ARG A 184 -10.75 -10.97 -16.47
C ARG A 184 -9.92 -11.50 -15.32
N ASN A 185 -10.59 -11.89 -14.22
CA ASN A 185 -9.93 -12.33 -12.98
C ASN A 185 -8.99 -11.27 -12.42
N VAL A 186 -9.42 -10.02 -12.45
CA VAL A 186 -8.68 -8.84 -12.04
C VAL A 186 -8.74 -8.60 -10.54
N ALA A 187 -7.83 -7.78 -10.03
CA ALA A 187 -7.88 -7.27 -8.68
C ALA A 187 -9.02 -6.24 -8.52
N LYS A 188 -9.70 -6.29 -7.37
CA LYS A 188 -10.88 -5.46 -7.03
C LYS A 188 -10.57 -4.42 -5.96
N GLU A 189 -9.32 -4.29 -5.57
CA GLU A 189 -8.88 -3.36 -4.54
C GLU A 189 -9.34 -1.93 -4.89
N PRO A 190 -9.75 -1.13 -3.89
CA PRO A 190 -10.18 0.25 -4.12
C PRO A 190 -9.14 1.10 -4.86
N GLU A 191 -7.86 0.77 -4.71
CA GLU A 191 -6.74 1.43 -5.39
C GLU A 191 -6.75 1.19 -6.90
N VAL A 192 -7.28 0.04 -7.37
CA VAL A 192 -7.50 -0.27 -8.80
C VAL A 192 -8.64 0.58 -9.37
N GLU A 193 -9.74 0.74 -8.62
CA GLU A 193 -10.82 1.67 -8.98
C GLU A 193 -10.33 3.11 -9.05
N ASP A 194 -9.47 3.51 -8.11
CA ASP A 194 -8.88 4.85 -8.06
C ASP A 194 -8.05 5.13 -9.31
N LEU A 195 -7.23 4.15 -9.73
CA LEU A 195 -6.45 4.27 -10.98
C LEU A 195 -7.36 4.39 -12.19
N ALA A 196 -8.43 3.58 -12.28
CA ALA A 196 -9.39 3.66 -13.37
C ALA A 196 -10.08 5.04 -13.41
N ASN A 197 -10.51 5.56 -12.26
CA ASN A 197 -11.10 6.89 -12.14
C ASN A 197 -10.12 8.00 -12.53
N PHE A 198 -8.86 7.88 -12.12
CA PHE A 198 -7.81 8.82 -12.52
C PHE A 198 -7.60 8.78 -14.05
N LEU A 199 -7.44 7.61 -14.66
CA LEU A 199 -7.27 7.46 -16.11
C LEU A 199 -8.51 7.97 -16.88
N ASN A 200 -9.71 7.70 -16.38
CA ASN A 200 -10.95 8.24 -16.96
C ASN A 200 -11.01 9.77 -16.88
N SER A 201 -10.48 10.37 -15.80
CA SER A 201 -10.37 11.84 -15.71
C SER A 201 -9.39 12.44 -16.73
N MET A 202 -8.46 11.63 -17.24
CA MET A 202 -7.55 11.98 -18.33
C MET A 202 -8.18 11.74 -19.72
N GLY A 203 -9.38 11.19 -19.80
CA GLY A 203 -10.07 10.90 -21.05
C GLY A 203 -10.02 9.44 -21.51
N ALA A 204 -9.54 8.51 -20.67
CA ALA A 204 -9.66 7.08 -20.93
C ALA A 204 -11.13 6.61 -20.90
N LYS A 205 -11.37 5.40 -21.37
CA LYS A 205 -12.71 4.77 -21.39
C LYS A 205 -12.63 3.41 -20.71
N ILE A 206 -12.68 3.42 -19.39
CA ILE A 206 -12.55 2.23 -18.54
C ILE A 206 -13.87 2.02 -17.81
N ASN A 207 -14.40 0.81 -17.85
CA ASN A 207 -15.61 0.37 -17.15
C ASN A 207 -15.32 -0.93 -16.39
N GLY A 208 -16.06 -1.19 -15.30
CA GLY A 208 -16.00 -2.45 -14.56
C GLY A 208 -14.89 -2.53 -13.51
N ALA A 209 -14.09 -1.49 -13.28
CA ALA A 209 -13.13 -1.48 -12.17
C ALA A 209 -13.85 -1.75 -10.82
N GLY A 210 -13.26 -2.59 -9.96
CA GLY A 210 -13.89 -3.08 -8.73
C GLY A 210 -14.75 -4.34 -8.91
N SER A 211 -14.96 -4.83 -10.15
CA SER A 211 -15.61 -6.10 -10.46
C SER A 211 -14.59 -7.17 -10.92
N ASP A 212 -15.07 -8.34 -11.33
CA ASP A 212 -14.22 -9.43 -11.87
C ASP A 212 -13.72 -9.17 -13.29
N GLU A 213 -14.28 -8.16 -13.97
CA GLU A 213 -13.99 -7.83 -15.36
C GLU A 213 -13.83 -6.33 -15.53
N ILE A 214 -12.78 -5.92 -16.24
CA ILE A 214 -12.55 -4.53 -16.64
C ILE A 214 -12.54 -4.45 -18.16
N ILE A 215 -13.34 -3.54 -18.71
CA ILE A 215 -13.44 -3.27 -20.15
C ILE A 215 -12.80 -1.92 -20.45
N ILE A 216 -11.86 -1.88 -21.39
CA ILE A 216 -11.08 -0.70 -21.75
C ILE A 216 -11.19 -0.48 -23.25
N ASP A 217 -11.81 0.62 -23.67
CA ASP A 217 -11.76 1.06 -25.06
C ASP A 217 -10.55 1.98 -25.24
N GLY A 218 -9.59 1.55 -26.04
CA GLY A 218 -8.38 2.31 -26.27
C GLY A 218 -8.62 3.65 -26.95
N VAL A 219 -7.89 4.68 -26.52
CA VAL A 219 -7.97 6.04 -27.06
C VAL A 219 -6.65 6.42 -27.73
N ASN A 220 -6.67 7.49 -28.56
CA ASN A 220 -5.46 7.94 -29.27
C ASN A 220 -4.51 8.71 -28.36
N ASN A 221 -5.03 9.49 -27.44
CA ASN A 221 -4.31 10.34 -26.51
C ASN A 221 -5.08 10.52 -25.20
N LEU A 222 -4.37 10.87 -24.17
CA LEU A 222 -4.91 11.25 -22.85
C LEU A 222 -4.52 12.71 -22.56
N ASN A 223 -5.35 13.38 -21.78
CA ASN A 223 -5.19 14.78 -21.40
C ASN A 223 -4.59 14.91 -19.99
N GLY A 224 -4.13 16.11 -19.66
CA GLY A 224 -3.79 16.50 -18.29
C GLY A 224 -5.03 16.56 -17.40
N THR A 225 -4.82 16.40 -16.10
CA THR A 225 -5.91 16.46 -15.12
C THR A 225 -5.42 16.94 -13.75
N LYS A 226 -6.38 17.33 -12.89
CA LYS A 226 -6.15 17.52 -11.45
C LYS A 226 -6.88 16.43 -10.69
N PHE A 227 -6.13 15.69 -9.87
CA PHE A 227 -6.69 14.57 -9.13
C PHE A 227 -6.25 14.58 -7.67
N SER A 228 -7.14 14.21 -6.76
CA SER A 228 -6.83 14.08 -5.34
C SER A 228 -6.62 12.61 -5.01
N ILE A 229 -5.46 12.26 -4.46
CA ILE A 229 -5.18 10.90 -4.00
C ILE A 229 -6.13 10.57 -2.85
N PRO A 230 -6.92 9.49 -2.93
CA PRO A 230 -7.78 9.06 -1.83
C PRO A 230 -6.99 8.70 -0.58
N ALA A 231 -7.62 8.79 0.60
CA ALA A 231 -6.98 8.47 1.86
C ALA A 231 -6.58 6.98 1.95
N ASP A 232 -5.45 6.72 2.62
CA ASP A 232 -4.93 5.36 2.83
C ASP A 232 -5.76 4.61 3.89
N ARG A 233 -6.54 3.60 3.43
CA ARG A 233 -7.36 2.74 4.29
C ARG A 233 -6.52 1.88 5.25
N ILE A 234 -5.28 1.58 4.91
CA ILE A 234 -4.38 0.78 5.75
C ILE A 234 -3.76 1.66 6.84
N GLU A 235 -3.37 2.89 6.51
CA GLU A 235 -2.98 3.89 7.50
C GLU A 235 -4.12 4.12 8.49
N ALA A 236 -5.33 4.37 7.98
CA ALA A 236 -6.53 4.55 8.80
C ALA A 236 -6.77 3.34 9.72
N GLY A 237 -6.76 2.13 9.17
CA GLY A 237 -6.91 0.89 9.96
C GLY A 237 -5.86 0.75 11.05
N THR A 238 -4.61 1.14 10.77
CA THR A 238 -3.51 1.10 11.75
C THR A 238 -3.75 2.04 12.93
N TYR A 239 -4.21 3.28 12.69
CA TYR A 239 -4.56 4.21 13.78
C TYR A 239 -5.81 3.78 14.58
N LEU A 240 -6.79 3.15 13.91
CA LEU A 240 -7.93 2.57 14.61
C LEU A 240 -7.52 1.41 15.53
N VAL A 241 -6.59 0.55 15.07
CA VAL A 241 -6.00 -0.50 15.93
C VAL A 241 -5.22 0.13 17.07
N ALA A 242 -4.42 1.18 16.83
CA ALA A 242 -3.71 1.92 17.90
C ALA A 242 -4.68 2.44 18.97
N ALA A 243 -5.79 3.05 18.55
CA ALA A 243 -6.83 3.51 19.48
C ALA A 243 -7.45 2.34 20.27
N ALA A 244 -7.76 1.23 19.61
CA ALA A 244 -8.36 0.07 20.25
C ALA A 244 -7.45 -0.52 21.34
N ILE A 245 -6.18 -0.79 21.04
CA ILE A 245 -5.24 -1.44 21.95
C ILE A 245 -4.85 -0.57 23.15
N THR A 246 -4.84 0.76 22.98
CA THR A 246 -4.52 1.71 24.06
C THR A 246 -5.76 2.06 24.92
N GLY A 247 -6.95 1.57 24.56
CA GLY A 247 -8.22 1.94 25.21
C GLY A 247 -8.60 3.39 24.89
N GLY A 248 -8.30 3.84 23.69
CA GLY A 248 -8.39 5.22 23.23
C GLY A 248 -9.76 5.66 22.72
N ASN A 249 -9.82 6.94 22.34
CA ASN A 249 -10.94 7.54 21.63
C ASN A 249 -10.40 8.46 20.55
N VAL A 250 -10.33 7.95 19.32
CA VAL A 250 -9.69 8.63 18.18
C VAL A 250 -10.69 8.83 17.06
N THR A 251 -10.66 10.01 16.47
CA THR A 251 -11.39 10.35 15.25
C THR A 251 -10.41 10.50 14.10
N LEU A 252 -10.63 9.75 13.03
CA LEU A 252 -9.92 9.91 11.78
C LEU A 252 -10.76 10.73 10.81
N SER A 253 -10.20 11.79 10.25
CA SER A 253 -10.79 12.59 9.17
C SER A 253 -10.16 12.21 7.82
N ASN A 254 -10.79 12.67 6.74
CA ASN A 254 -10.37 12.34 5.37
C ASN A 254 -10.30 10.82 5.15
N VAL A 255 -11.35 10.07 5.52
CA VAL A 255 -11.40 8.63 5.39
C VAL A 255 -12.78 8.14 4.95
N GLN A 256 -12.83 7.15 4.08
CA GLN A 256 -14.06 6.58 3.53
C GLN A 256 -14.31 5.17 4.08
N ALA A 257 -15.26 5.03 4.99
CA ALA A 257 -15.57 3.76 5.65
C ALA A 257 -15.91 2.61 4.68
N PRO A 258 -16.65 2.80 3.57
CA PRO A 258 -16.96 1.71 2.64
C PRO A 258 -15.73 0.98 2.08
N ARG A 259 -14.57 1.66 1.99
CA ARG A 259 -13.32 1.08 1.50
C ARG A 259 -12.64 0.14 2.49
N MET A 260 -13.08 0.10 3.75
CA MET A 260 -12.44 -0.65 4.82
C MET A 260 -13.43 -1.38 5.73
N ASN A 261 -14.62 -1.71 5.23
CA ASN A 261 -15.66 -2.41 5.99
C ASN A 261 -15.15 -3.68 6.67
N ASN A 262 -14.35 -4.49 5.96
CA ASN A 262 -13.73 -5.71 6.48
C ASN A 262 -12.83 -5.47 7.72
N ILE A 263 -12.12 -4.33 7.77
CA ILE A 263 -11.31 -3.91 8.92
C ILE A 263 -12.23 -3.44 10.07
N LEU A 264 -13.22 -2.58 9.75
CA LEU A 264 -14.16 -2.04 10.73
C LEU A 264 -15.00 -3.13 11.40
N ASP A 265 -15.42 -4.13 10.64
CA ASP A 265 -16.22 -5.25 11.18
C ASP A 265 -15.39 -6.10 12.17
N LYS A 266 -14.11 -6.34 11.87
CA LYS A 266 -13.22 -7.04 12.80
C LYS A 266 -12.93 -6.21 14.06
N LEU A 267 -12.80 -4.89 13.96
CA LEU A 267 -12.67 -3.99 15.11
C LEU A 267 -13.96 -3.99 15.97
N LYS A 268 -15.15 -3.96 15.36
CA LYS A 268 -16.42 -4.10 16.10
C LYS A 268 -16.50 -5.45 16.83
N LEU A 269 -16.14 -6.54 16.16
CA LEU A 269 -16.09 -7.88 16.77
C LEU A 269 -15.08 -7.95 17.92
N SER A 270 -13.99 -7.18 17.88
CA SER A 270 -13.06 -7.08 19.01
C SER A 270 -13.57 -6.26 20.17
N GLY A 271 -14.77 -5.69 20.09
CA GLY A 271 -15.43 -4.91 21.14
C GLY A 271 -15.30 -3.40 21.01
N ALA A 272 -14.76 -2.90 19.88
CA ALA A 272 -14.68 -1.47 19.64
C ALA A 272 -16.05 -0.85 19.32
N SER A 273 -16.34 0.31 19.88
CA SER A 273 -17.45 1.17 19.48
C SER A 273 -16.98 2.05 18.31
N ILE A 274 -17.67 1.96 17.18
CA ILE A 274 -17.30 2.69 15.96
C ILE A 274 -18.47 3.54 15.49
N ASN A 275 -18.21 4.83 15.29
CA ASN A 275 -19.15 5.80 14.75
C ASN A 275 -18.64 6.26 13.37
N ILE A 276 -19.48 6.17 12.34
CA ILE A 276 -19.12 6.46 10.96
C ILE A 276 -19.86 7.72 10.52
N GLY A 277 -19.12 8.78 10.21
CA GLY A 277 -19.62 9.99 9.56
C GLY A 277 -19.39 9.95 8.05
N LYS A 278 -19.64 11.07 7.38
CA LYS A 278 -19.49 11.17 5.93
C LYS A 278 -18.05 10.93 5.46
N ASP A 279 -17.09 11.65 6.09
CA ASP A 279 -15.67 11.63 5.73
C ASP A 279 -14.79 11.43 6.98
N ASN A 280 -15.34 10.79 8.02
CA ASN A 280 -14.63 10.51 9.25
C ASN A 280 -15.11 9.20 9.88
N ILE A 281 -14.23 8.62 10.70
CA ILE A 281 -14.51 7.44 11.50
C ILE A 281 -14.00 7.71 12.92
N GLN A 282 -14.87 7.55 13.92
CA GLN A 282 -14.49 7.59 15.32
C GLN A 282 -14.51 6.19 15.90
N LEU A 283 -13.44 5.82 16.60
CA LEU A 283 -13.36 4.59 17.36
C LEU A 283 -13.11 4.90 18.84
N SER A 284 -13.84 4.23 19.70
CA SER A 284 -13.57 4.21 21.13
C SER A 284 -13.53 2.77 21.67
N MET A 285 -12.62 2.52 22.62
CA MET A 285 -12.44 1.23 23.27
C MET A 285 -12.15 1.44 24.76
N ASN A 286 -12.64 0.53 25.61
CA ASN A 286 -12.22 0.50 27.01
C ASN A 286 -10.92 -0.31 27.15
N LYS A 287 -9.96 0.19 27.92
CA LYS A 287 -8.68 -0.51 28.15
C LYS A 287 -8.94 -1.92 28.74
N GLY A 288 -8.29 -2.92 28.16
CA GLY A 288 -8.39 -4.31 28.60
C GLY A 288 -9.72 -5.01 28.30
N SER A 289 -10.54 -4.49 27.37
CA SER A 289 -11.80 -5.12 26.96
C SER A 289 -11.73 -5.81 25.60
N ILE A 290 -10.55 -5.94 25.02
CA ILE A 290 -10.35 -6.51 23.68
C ILE A 290 -10.74 -7.99 23.67
N LEU A 291 -11.65 -8.35 22.75
CA LEU A 291 -12.02 -9.73 22.46
C LEU A 291 -11.15 -10.27 21.31
N PRO A 292 -10.79 -11.57 21.33
CA PRO A 292 -10.03 -12.17 20.26
C PRO A 292 -10.86 -12.26 18.97
N VAL A 293 -10.23 -12.03 17.83
CA VAL A 293 -10.89 -12.12 16.51
C VAL A 293 -10.02 -12.93 15.55
N ASP A 294 -10.59 -13.96 14.96
CA ASP A 294 -9.91 -14.72 13.92
C ASP A 294 -9.83 -13.89 12.64
N ILE A 295 -8.63 -13.93 12.03
CA ILE A 295 -8.32 -13.23 10.78
C ILE A 295 -7.92 -14.25 9.73
N SER A 296 -8.44 -14.11 8.51
CA SER A 296 -7.99 -14.83 7.33
C SER A 296 -7.82 -13.85 6.20
N THR A 297 -6.58 -13.67 5.74
CA THR A 297 -6.28 -12.72 4.67
C THR A 297 -6.74 -13.24 3.32
N ALA A 298 -7.26 -12.33 2.50
CA ALA A 298 -7.68 -12.63 1.14
C ALA A 298 -7.68 -11.34 0.28
N PRO A 299 -7.65 -11.45 -1.06
CA PRO A 299 -7.88 -10.31 -1.95
C PRO A 299 -9.20 -9.60 -1.62
N PHE A 300 -9.25 -8.31 -1.93
CA PHE A 300 -10.47 -7.51 -1.68
C PHE A 300 -11.71 -8.14 -2.36
N PRO A 301 -12.89 -8.18 -1.71
CA PRO A 301 -13.25 -7.53 -0.45
C PRO A 301 -12.93 -8.34 0.82
N GLY A 302 -12.05 -9.35 0.75
CA GLY A 302 -11.57 -10.09 1.90
C GLY A 302 -10.71 -9.22 2.84
N PHE A 303 -10.25 -9.81 3.94
CA PHE A 303 -9.43 -9.09 4.92
C PHE A 303 -8.02 -8.80 4.35
N PRO A 304 -7.58 -7.53 4.33
CA PRO A 304 -6.33 -7.17 3.66
C PRO A 304 -5.11 -7.70 4.41
N THR A 305 -4.21 -8.36 3.68
CA THR A 305 -2.95 -8.86 4.20
C THR A 305 -2.09 -7.73 4.82
N ASP A 306 -2.26 -6.49 4.38
CA ASP A 306 -1.60 -5.30 4.92
C ASP A 306 -2.05 -4.90 6.34
N MET A 307 -3.14 -5.48 6.85
CA MET A 307 -3.61 -5.32 8.23
C MET A 307 -3.33 -6.52 9.14
N GLN A 308 -2.76 -7.58 8.60
CA GLN A 308 -2.49 -8.83 9.33
C GLN A 308 -1.63 -8.60 10.57
N ALA A 309 -0.51 -7.89 10.45
CA ALA A 309 0.44 -7.66 11.54
C ALA A 309 -0.16 -6.80 12.67
N GLN A 310 -0.95 -5.77 12.32
CA GLN A 310 -1.62 -4.90 13.30
C GLN A 310 -2.67 -5.69 14.11
N PHE A 311 -3.47 -6.54 13.45
CA PHE A 311 -4.44 -7.39 14.14
C PHE A 311 -3.79 -8.53 14.93
N THR A 312 -2.59 -8.96 14.56
CA THR A 312 -1.79 -9.88 15.40
C THR A 312 -1.48 -9.25 16.76
N VAL A 313 -1.10 -7.95 16.79
CA VAL A 313 -0.89 -7.22 18.05
C VAL A 313 -2.20 -7.02 18.83
N LEU A 314 -3.29 -6.66 18.15
CA LEU A 314 -4.61 -6.54 18.79
C LEU A 314 -5.01 -7.84 19.49
N ASN A 315 -4.83 -8.97 18.81
CA ASN A 315 -5.12 -10.30 19.34
C ASN A 315 -4.17 -10.69 20.49
N ALA A 316 -2.88 -10.32 20.43
CA ALA A 316 -1.93 -10.56 21.52
C ALA A 316 -2.31 -9.84 22.81
N LEU A 317 -3.08 -8.75 22.73
CA LEU A 317 -3.59 -7.98 23.87
C LEU A 317 -5.05 -8.31 24.23
N SER A 318 -5.67 -9.29 23.58
CA SER A 318 -7.06 -9.69 23.80
C SER A 318 -7.23 -10.65 24.98
N LYS A 319 -8.49 -10.85 25.41
CA LYS A 319 -8.85 -11.83 26.43
C LYS A 319 -9.24 -13.15 25.81
N GLY A 320 -8.26 -13.94 25.37
CA GLY A 320 -8.53 -15.26 24.80
C GLY A 320 -7.50 -15.68 23.77
N SER A 321 -7.87 -16.58 22.89
CA SER A 321 -7.02 -17.08 21.81
C SER A 321 -7.67 -16.86 20.46
N SER A 322 -6.87 -16.66 19.44
CA SER A 322 -7.30 -16.47 18.06
C SER A 322 -6.32 -17.08 17.08
N VAL A 323 -6.76 -17.22 15.83
CA VAL A 323 -5.94 -17.69 14.72
C VAL A 323 -5.86 -16.58 13.67
N VAL A 324 -4.64 -16.27 13.24
CA VAL A 324 -4.37 -15.36 12.12
C VAL A 324 -3.83 -16.21 10.98
N THR A 325 -4.62 -16.35 9.91
CA THR A 325 -4.25 -17.11 8.71
C THR A 325 -3.82 -16.16 7.61
N GLU A 326 -2.60 -16.33 7.08
CA GLU A 326 -2.07 -15.55 5.97
C GLU A 326 -2.10 -16.40 4.69
N ASN A 327 -2.97 -16.02 3.75
CA ASN A 327 -3.19 -16.76 2.50
C ASN A 327 -2.61 -16.05 1.26
N VAL A 328 -2.06 -14.85 1.44
CA VAL A 328 -1.60 -14.02 0.32
C VAL A 328 -0.09 -14.11 0.16
N PHE A 329 0.67 -14.13 1.27
CA PHE A 329 2.13 -14.14 1.24
C PHE A 329 2.71 -15.21 2.17
N GLU A 330 3.68 -15.98 1.65
CA GLU A 330 4.24 -17.15 2.35
C GLU A 330 5.05 -16.78 3.61
N ASN A 331 5.75 -15.62 3.59
CA ASN A 331 6.73 -15.24 4.63
C ASN A 331 6.30 -14.00 5.42
N ARG A 332 5.01 -13.83 5.70
CA ARG A 332 4.53 -12.58 6.31
C ARG A 332 4.39 -12.61 7.84
N PHE A 333 5.05 -13.54 8.51
CA PHE A 333 5.07 -13.67 9.98
C PHE A 333 6.42 -13.32 10.63
N MET A 334 7.34 -12.67 9.92
CA MET A 334 8.67 -12.34 10.44
C MET A 334 8.62 -11.44 11.70
N HIS A 335 7.60 -10.61 11.85
CA HIS A 335 7.38 -9.75 13.03
C HIS A 335 7.06 -10.53 14.30
N VAL A 336 6.61 -11.78 14.19
CA VAL A 336 6.20 -12.59 15.35
C VAL A 336 7.37 -12.85 16.30
N GLN A 337 8.59 -13.03 15.79
CA GLN A 337 9.76 -13.23 16.64
C GLN A 337 10.04 -12.00 17.53
N GLU A 338 9.90 -10.80 16.95
CA GLU A 338 10.10 -9.55 17.69
C GLU A 338 8.94 -9.27 18.66
N LEU A 339 7.70 -9.62 18.30
CA LEU A 339 6.55 -9.54 19.21
C LEU A 339 6.71 -10.52 20.39
N ASN A 340 7.18 -11.75 20.17
CA ASN A 340 7.46 -12.70 21.24
C ASN A 340 8.59 -12.21 22.16
N ARG A 341 9.60 -11.47 21.63
CA ARG A 341 10.60 -10.77 22.45
C ARG A 341 9.99 -9.75 23.40
N MET A 342 8.87 -9.11 23.00
CA MET A 342 8.11 -8.19 23.84
C MET A 342 7.12 -8.89 24.80
N GLY A 343 7.09 -10.23 24.83
CA GLY A 343 6.27 -11.04 25.71
C GLY A 343 4.94 -11.51 25.14
N CYS A 344 4.72 -11.42 23.82
CA CYS A 344 3.58 -12.07 23.18
C CYS A 344 3.72 -13.60 23.25
N ASP A 345 2.58 -14.30 23.24
CA ASP A 345 2.50 -15.77 23.16
C ASP A 345 1.92 -16.13 21.78
N ILE A 346 2.80 -16.22 20.78
CA ILE A 346 2.43 -16.46 19.38
C ILE A 346 3.22 -17.65 18.83
N THR A 347 2.54 -18.66 18.31
CA THR A 347 3.15 -19.82 17.64
C THR A 347 2.73 -19.85 16.17
N VAL A 348 3.71 -19.87 15.26
CA VAL A 348 3.46 -19.94 13.81
C VAL A 348 3.61 -21.40 13.34
N LYS A 349 2.60 -21.90 12.60
CA LYS A 349 2.61 -23.20 11.93
C LYS A 349 2.06 -23.05 10.51
N GLY A 350 2.93 -23.18 9.51
CA GLY A 350 2.56 -22.95 8.11
C GLY A 350 2.04 -21.53 7.90
N SER A 351 0.87 -21.40 7.33
CA SER A 351 0.18 -20.13 7.08
C SER A 351 -0.63 -19.59 8.28
N ASN A 352 -0.54 -20.23 9.45
CA ASN A 352 -1.32 -19.87 10.63
C ASN A 352 -0.43 -19.40 11.78
N ALA A 353 -0.78 -18.26 12.39
CA ALA A 353 -0.27 -17.83 13.67
C ALA A 353 -1.36 -18.02 14.75
N PHE A 354 -1.07 -18.85 15.73
CA PHE A 354 -1.90 -19.09 16.91
C PHE A 354 -1.49 -18.06 17.96
N VAL A 355 -2.40 -17.14 18.28
CA VAL A 355 -2.15 -16.02 19.18
C VAL A 355 -2.93 -16.26 20.46
N LYS A 356 -2.22 -16.33 21.58
CA LYS A 356 -2.83 -16.35 22.92
C LYS A 356 -2.66 -14.97 23.55
N GLY A 357 -3.75 -14.37 23.94
CA GLY A 357 -3.75 -13.07 24.57
C GLY A 357 -2.99 -13.07 25.91
N VAL A 358 -2.17 -12.03 26.08
CA VAL A 358 -1.37 -11.80 27.30
C VAL A 358 -1.87 -10.54 28.01
N GLY A 359 -1.69 -10.47 29.34
CA GLY A 359 -2.18 -9.34 30.12
C GLY A 359 -1.39 -8.05 29.90
N SER A 360 -0.14 -8.15 29.50
CA SER A 360 0.75 -7.00 29.26
C SER A 360 1.91 -7.40 28.38
N LEU A 361 2.49 -6.41 27.69
CA LEU A 361 3.75 -6.52 26.95
C LEU A 361 4.86 -5.79 27.70
N ASN A 362 6.10 -6.13 27.41
CA ASN A 362 7.29 -5.46 27.94
C ASN A 362 8.03 -4.72 26.84
N GLY A 363 8.48 -3.52 27.14
CA GLY A 363 9.34 -2.75 26.25
C GLY A 363 10.68 -3.48 26.01
N ALA A 364 11.13 -3.46 24.78
CA ALA A 364 12.39 -4.10 24.37
C ALA A 364 12.99 -3.41 23.14
N PRO A 365 14.29 -3.53 22.90
CA PRO A 365 14.86 -3.25 21.58
C PRO A 365 14.37 -4.30 20.57
N VAL A 366 13.74 -3.84 19.47
CA VAL A 366 13.18 -4.67 18.42
C VAL A 366 13.56 -4.15 17.03
N MET A 367 13.57 -5.01 16.06
CA MET A 367 14.04 -4.70 14.72
C MET A 367 12.92 -4.85 13.69
N ALA A 368 12.62 -3.78 12.96
CA ALA A 368 11.69 -3.81 11.86
C ALA A 368 12.25 -4.65 10.69
N THR A 369 11.42 -5.55 10.13
CA THR A 369 11.79 -6.45 9.03
C THR A 369 11.17 -6.05 7.70
N ASP A 370 10.03 -5.38 7.75
CA ASP A 370 9.29 -4.84 6.61
C ASP A 370 8.34 -3.72 7.07
N LEU A 371 7.66 -3.08 6.11
CA LEU A 371 6.76 -1.96 6.35
C LEU A 371 5.65 -2.26 7.38
N ARG A 372 4.94 -3.39 7.25
CA ARG A 372 3.79 -3.72 8.11
C ARG A 372 4.22 -4.32 9.44
N ALA A 373 5.33 -5.06 9.44
CA ALA A 373 6.00 -5.48 10.67
C ALA A 373 6.41 -4.26 11.51
N SER A 374 7.01 -3.24 10.88
CA SER A 374 7.38 -1.99 11.57
C SER A 374 6.17 -1.36 12.29
N ALA A 375 5.04 -1.24 11.59
CA ALA A 375 3.82 -0.69 12.17
C ALA A 375 3.34 -1.50 13.37
N SER A 376 3.37 -2.84 13.30
CA SER A 376 2.95 -3.71 14.40
C SER A 376 3.84 -3.57 15.64
N LEU A 377 5.16 -3.41 15.47
CA LEU A 377 6.10 -3.20 16.56
C LEU A 377 5.88 -1.84 17.25
N ILE A 378 5.58 -0.80 16.48
CA ILE A 378 5.19 0.51 17.05
C ILE A 378 3.92 0.35 17.88
N LEU A 379 2.88 -0.32 17.34
CA LEU A 379 1.63 -0.58 18.06
C LEU A 379 1.87 -1.34 19.36
N ALA A 380 2.67 -2.40 19.34
CA ALA A 380 3.06 -3.16 20.53
C ALA A 380 3.77 -2.26 21.55
N GLY A 381 4.68 -1.40 21.11
CA GLY A 381 5.40 -0.43 21.95
C GLY A 381 4.46 0.56 22.67
N LEU A 382 3.36 1.01 22.02
CA LEU A 382 2.38 1.90 22.64
C LEU A 382 1.69 1.28 23.88
N CYS A 383 1.65 -0.05 23.97
CA CYS A 383 0.99 -0.79 25.03
C CYS A 383 1.97 -1.49 26.00
N ALA A 384 3.25 -1.50 25.69
CA ALA A 384 4.27 -2.19 26.49
C ALA A 384 4.57 -1.45 27.79
N ASN A 385 4.94 -2.19 28.82
CA ASN A 385 5.49 -1.61 30.05
C ASN A 385 6.96 -1.22 29.82
N GLY A 386 7.30 0.04 30.06
CA GLY A 386 8.65 0.57 29.86
C GLY A 386 8.89 1.08 28.45
N GLU A 387 10.14 1.06 28.03
CA GLU A 387 10.63 1.66 26.79
C GLU A 387 10.83 0.61 25.69
N THR A 388 10.36 0.91 24.49
CA THR A 388 10.61 0.13 23.27
C THR A 388 11.44 0.96 22.31
N ILE A 389 12.52 0.38 21.78
CA ILE A 389 13.33 0.97 20.70
C ILE A 389 13.13 0.16 19.43
N VAL A 390 12.58 0.80 18.40
CA VAL A 390 12.39 0.17 17.10
C VAL A 390 13.50 0.60 16.15
N ASP A 391 14.32 -0.36 15.74
CA ASP A 391 15.41 -0.16 14.77
C ASP A 391 14.91 -0.35 13.32
N ARG A 392 15.69 0.16 12.35
CA ARG A 392 15.43 0.06 10.89
C ARG A 392 14.11 0.72 10.46
N ILE A 393 13.81 1.87 11.01
CA ILE A 393 12.55 2.59 10.74
C ILE A 393 12.40 3.10 9.31
N TYR A 394 13.43 3.04 8.49
CA TYR A 394 13.32 3.30 7.05
C TYR A 394 12.25 2.42 6.36
N HIS A 395 11.89 1.28 6.96
CA HIS A 395 10.76 0.48 6.51
C HIS A 395 9.42 1.19 6.74
N ILE A 396 9.25 1.88 7.89
CA ILE A 396 8.01 2.59 8.21
C ILE A 396 7.81 3.81 7.29
N ASP A 397 8.90 4.52 6.97
CA ASP A 397 8.90 5.73 6.15
C ASP A 397 8.48 5.46 4.68
N ARG A 398 8.44 4.19 4.28
CA ARG A 398 7.93 3.77 2.98
C ARG A 398 6.40 3.82 2.85
N GLY A 399 5.66 3.85 3.95
CA GLY A 399 4.21 3.75 3.86
C GLY A 399 3.41 4.40 4.98
N TYR A 400 4.06 5.08 5.92
CA TYR A 400 3.40 5.89 6.94
C TYR A 400 4.05 7.26 7.01
N GLU A 401 3.27 8.27 6.68
CA GLU A 401 3.73 9.65 6.70
C GLU A 401 3.81 10.15 8.13
N ARG A 402 5.04 10.39 8.63
CA ARG A 402 5.33 10.94 9.96
C ARG A 402 4.50 10.31 11.08
N ILE A 403 4.54 8.97 11.15
CA ILE A 403 3.71 8.21 12.10
C ILE A 403 3.94 8.65 13.54
N GLU A 404 5.18 9.00 13.89
CA GLU A 404 5.55 9.49 15.21
C GLU A 404 4.87 10.82 15.55
N GLU A 405 4.79 11.75 14.60
CA GLU A 405 4.14 13.04 14.81
C GLU A 405 2.63 12.87 15.01
N LYS A 406 1.96 12.05 14.17
CA LYS A 406 0.53 11.76 14.28
C LYS A 406 0.18 11.03 15.57
N LEU A 407 0.98 10.04 15.99
CA LEU A 407 0.78 9.34 17.25
C LEU A 407 1.06 10.24 18.45
N SER A 408 2.12 11.07 18.41
CA SER A 408 2.41 12.06 19.45
C SER A 408 1.26 13.07 19.59
N TYR A 409 0.70 13.54 18.48
CA TYR A 409 -0.47 14.42 18.50
C TYR A 409 -1.69 13.78 19.17
N LEU A 410 -1.84 12.45 19.08
CA LEU A 410 -2.87 11.68 19.77
C LEU A 410 -2.51 11.39 21.24
N GLY A 411 -1.33 11.76 21.75
CA GLY A 411 -0.91 11.62 23.12
C GLY A 411 0.07 10.47 23.40
N ALA A 412 0.62 9.82 22.37
CA ALA A 412 1.69 8.85 22.56
C ALA A 412 3.01 9.52 22.98
N ASP A 413 3.79 8.86 23.83
CA ASP A 413 5.20 9.21 24.08
C ASP A 413 6.05 8.44 23.07
N ILE A 414 6.28 9.06 21.93
CA ILE A 414 7.03 8.51 20.81
C ILE A 414 7.96 9.59 20.24
N THR A 415 9.20 9.22 19.98
CA THR A 415 10.23 10.16 19.50
C THR A 415 11.13 9.48 18.48
N ARG A 416 11.43 10.19 17.38
CA ARG A 416 12.46 9.77 16.42
C ARG A 416 13.83 10.16 16.97
N LEU A 417 14.69 9.17 17.14
CA LEU A 417 16.08 9.36 17.59
C LEU A 417 16.99 9.45 16.36
N PRO A 418 17.90 10.44 16.32
CA PRO A 418 18.88 10.55 15.25
C PRO A 418 19.87 9.39 15.29
N ASN A 419 20.69 9.29 14.23
CA ASN A 419 21.79 8.32 14.10
C ASN A 419 22.87 8.53 15.18
#